data_647be0f2c251cff8509dd4c4a4eb514d
#
_entry.id   647be0f2c251cff8509dd4c4a4eb514d
#
_cell.length_a   1.000
_cell.length_b   1.000
_cell.length_c   1.000
_cell.angle_alpha   90.00
_cell.angle_beta   90.00
_cell.angle_gamma   90.00
#
_symmetry.space_group_name_H-M   'P 1'
#
loop_
_entity.id
_entity.type
_entity.pdbx_description
1 polymer ?
#
loop_
_entity_poly.entity_id
_entity_poly.type
_entity_poly.pdbx_seq_one_letter_code
_entity_poly.pdbx_strand_id
1 'polypeptide(L)'
;MATNPFVFDVADVLRGDGLPKTLTHTGPSPSRIGPEMIAIPEGADVEVEATITPLGSGVLVDATATAQLQGQCVRCLRPLTPTETLTVSQVFSGGDDFITGDAEDDADAGSGDDVPRIVDDTVDLEQAFVDEAGLNLPFNPTCQPECPEDSEVPAPDGISEEETDRVDPRWAGLEKFLGDGDSGSK
;
A
#
# COMPACT_ATOMS: atom_id res chain seq x y z
N MET A 1 16.85 24.27 0.03
CA MET A 1 15.54 23.81 0.46
C MET A 1 15.45 22.39 -0.03
N ALA A 2 15.17 21.41 0.83
CA ALA A 2 14.98 20.04 0.40
C ALA A 2 13.70 19.99 -0.45
N THR A 3 13.82 19.47 -1.66
CA THR A 3 12.68 19.34 -2.57
C THR A 3 11.87 18.14 -2.14
N ASN A 4 10.54 18.26 -2.02
CA ASN A 4 9.67 17.13 -1.73
C ASN A 4 9.77 16.12 -2.90
N PRO A 5 10.20 14.86 -2.67
CA PRO A 5 10.42 13.89 -3.74
C PRO A 5 9.11 13.41 -4.39
N PHE A 6 7.96 13.64 -3.77
CA PHE A 6 6.66 13.17 -4.26
C PHE A 6 5.93 14.20 -5.15
N VAL A 7 6.45 15.43 -5.27
CA VAL A 7 5.84 16.50 -6.07
C VAL A 7 6.53 16.61 -7.44
N PHE A 8 5.75 16.50 -8.51
CA PHE A 8 6.23 16.54 -9.90
C PHE A 8 5.59 17.65 -10.69
N ASP A 9 6.39 18.41 -11.44
CA ASP A 9 5.92 19.40 -12.41
C ASP A 9 5.46 18.68 -13.69
N VAL A 10 4.22 18.92 -14.09
CA VAL A 10 3.58 18.29 -15.25
C VAL A 10 3.30 19.29 -16.39
N ALA A 11 3.73 20.55 -16.25
CA ALA A 11 3.49 21.60 -17.23
C ALA A 11 3.96 21.23 -18.64
N ASP A 12 5.16 20.65 -18.72
CA ASP A 12 5.74 20.23 -20.01
C ASP A 12 4.94 19.10 -20.66
N VAL A 13 4.37 18.18 -19.87
CA VAL A 13 3.56 17.06 -20.37
C VAL A 13 2.19 17.55 -20.86
N LEU A 14 1.58 18.46 -20.10
CA LEU A 14 0.27 19.03 -20.45
C LEU A 14 0.31 19.91 -21.72
N ARG A 15 1.42 20.61 -21.93
CA ARG A 15 1.61 21.54 -23.08
C ARG A 15 2.44 20.96 -24.22
N GLY A 16 2.94 19.73 -24.02
CA GLY A 16 3.88 19.08 -24.93
C GLY A 16 3.23 18.36 -26.12
N ASP A 17 3.98 17.45 -26.69
CA ASP A 17 3.66 16.71 -27.92
C ASP A 17 2.81 15.45 -27.67
N GLY A 18 2.32 15.26 -26.46
CA GLY A 18 1.51 14.10 -26.08
C GLY A 18 2.33 12.86 -25.74
N LEU A 19 3.66 12.97 -25.61
CA LEU A 19 4.52 11.84 -25.23
C LEU A 19 4.68 11.73 -23.71
N PRO A 20 4.77 10.49 -23.18
CA PRO A 20 5.09 10.26 -21.77
C PRO A 20 6.47 10.81 -21.42
N LYS A 21 6.64 11.30 -20.19
CA LYS A 21 7.90 11.79 -19.65
C LYS A 21 8.22 11.10 -18.34
N THR A 22 9.42 10.55 -18.20
CA THR A 22 9.91 9.98 -16.95
C THR A 22 10.81 10.99 -16.23
N LEU A 23 10.54 11.19 -14.95
CA LEU A 23 11.27 12.08 -14.05
C LEU A 23 11.69 11.29 -12.80
N THR A 24 12.85 11.62 -12.24
CA THR A 24 13.33 11.02 -10.99
C THR A 24 13.63 12.12 -9.99
N HIS A 25 13.06 12.04 -8.81
CA HIS A 25 13.34 12.92 -7.69
C HIS A 25 13.94 12.12 -6.53
N THR A 26 14.88 12.72 -5.82
CA THR A 26 15.44 12.17 -4.59
C THR A 26 15.43 13.23 -3.52
N GLY A 27 14.93 12.88 -2.34
CA GLY A 27 14.86 13.83 -1.23
C GLY A 27 14.33 13.18 0.04
N PRO A 28 14.30 13.95 1.15
CA PRO A 28 13.77 13.47 2.40
C PRO A 28 12.23 13.30 2.33
N SER A 29 11.73 12.21 2.92
CA SER A 29 10.29 12.02 3.10
C SER A 29 9.72 13.13 3.98
N PRO A 30 8.67 13.85 3.54
CA PRO A 30 8.08 14.93 4.31
C PRO A 30 7.31 14.43 5.54
N SER A 31 6.86 13.20 5.52
CA SER A 31 6.11 12.55 6.59
C SER A 31 6.55 11.09 6.79
N ARG A 32 6.03 10.46 7.82
CA ARG A 32 6.20 9.02 8.05
C ARG A 32 5.21 8.26 7.17
N ILE A 33 5.69 7.32 6.33
CA ILE A 33 4.88 6.56 5.37
C ILE A 33 4.91 5.07 5.74
N GLY A 34 3.76 4.52 6.14
CA GLY A 34 3.56 3.10 6.46
C GLY A 34 2.99 2.83 7.85
N PRO A 35 2.75 1.53 8.19
CA PRO A 35 2.20 1.09 9.47
C PRO A 35 3.10 1.42 10.66
N GLU A 36 2.54 1.34 11.87
CA GLU A 36 3.25 1.73 13.10
C GLU A 36 4.53 0.93 13.34
N MET A 37 4.53 -0.38 13.04
CA MET A 37 5.65 -1.28 13.33
C MET A 37 6.76 -1.25 12.29
N ILE A 38 6.50 -0.74 11.07
CA ILE A 38 7.50 -0.59 10.01
C ILE A 38 7.07 0.49 9.02
N ALA A 39 7.95 1.41 8.67
CA ALA A 39 7.64 2.52 7.79
C ALA A 39 8.90 3.17 7.22
N ILE A 40 8.72 4.03 6.23
CA ILE A 40 9.68 5.04 5.83
C ILE A 40 9.60 6.16 6.88
N PRO A 41 10.65 6.46 7.63
CA PRO A 41 10.60 7.55 8.62
C PRO A 41 10.57 8.91 7.94
N GLU A 42 9.96 9.88 8.60
CA GLU A 42 10.09 11.29 8.22
C GLU A 42 11.57 11.68 8.12
N GLY A 43 11.94 12.37 7.05
CA GLY A 43 13.32 12.80 6.80
C GLY A 43 14.24 11.71 6.20
N ALA A 44 13.79 10.47 6.02
CA ALA A 44 14.56 9.45 5.32
C ALA A 44 14.63 9.76 3.81
N ASP A 45 15.77 9.48 3.20
CA ASP A 45 15.94 9.66 1.76
C ASP A 45 15.05 8.65 0.99
N VAL A 46 14.26 9.19 0.06
CA VAL A 46 13.40 8.44 -0.86
C VAL A 46 13.76 8.81 -2.29
N GLU A 47 13.95 7.81 -3.14
CA GLU A 47 14.06 7.97 -4.57
C GLU A 47 12.70 7.64 -5.21
N VAL A 48 12.13 8.61 -5.95
CA VAL A 48 10.86 8.44 -6.66
C VAL A 48 11.09 8.61 -8.14
N GLU A 49 10.80 7.57 -8.91
CA GLU A 49 10.74 7.60 -10.37
C GLU A 49 9.28 7.63 -10.79
N ALA A 50 8.88 8.63 -11.58
CA ALA A 50 7.53 8.79 -12.06
C ALA A 50 7.50 8.92 -13.60
N THR A 51 6.67 8.12 -14.23
CA THR A 51 6.32 8.23 -15.65
C THR A 51 4.97 8.90 -15.80
N ILE A 52 4.96 10.09 -16.37
CA ILE A 52 3.79 10.94 -16.52
C ILE A 52 3.30 10.83 -17.97
N THR A 53 2.10 10.33 -18.13
CA THR A 53 1.46 10.13 -19.44
C THR A 53 0.28 11.10 -19.59
N PRO A 54 0.24 11.95 -20.62
CA PRO A 54 -0.90 12.84 -20.85
C PRO A 54 -2.17 12.04 -21.15
N LEU A 55 -3.28 12.44 -20.54
CA LEU A 55 -4.57 11.78 -20.67
C LEU A 55 -5.69 12.83 -20.85
N GLY A 56 -5.85 13.31 -22.06
CA GLY A 56 -6.80 14.39 -22.35
C GLY A 56 -6.48 15.68 -21.61
N SER A 57 -7.37 16.13 -20.72
CA SER A 57 -7.16 17.31 -19.88
C SER A 57 -6.46 17.00 -18.55
N GLY A 58 -6.02 15.75 -18.32
CA GLY A 58 -5.31 15.31 -17.12
C GLY A 58 -4.06 14.52 -17.45
N VAL A 59 -3.53 13.84 -16.44
CA VAL A 59 -2.37 12.97 -16.58
C VAL A 59 -2.58 11.66 -15.81
N LEU A 60 -2.02 10.56 -16.34
CA LEU A 60 -1.77 9.34 -15.61
C LEU A 60 -0.32 9.37 -15.13
N VAL A 61 -0.10 9.09 -13.87
CA VAL A 61 1.23 8.99 -13.27
C VAL A 61 1.44 7.57 -12.74
N ASP A 62 2.39 6.87 -13.33
CA ASP A 62 2.90 5.59 -12.84
C ASP A 62 4.22 5.87 -12.13
N ALA A 63 4.29 5.61 -10.83
CA ALA A 63 5.47 5.94 -10.05
C ALA A 63 5.92 4.81 -9.13
N THR A 64 7.23 4.76 -8.89
CA THR A 64 7.86 3.86 -7.94
C THR A 64 8.68 4.65 -6.94
N ALA A 65 8.51 4.36 -5.64
CA ALA A 65 9.30 4.95 -4.57
C ALA A 65 10.16 3.87 -3.92
N THR A 66 11.47 4.08 -3.90
CA THR A 66 12.44 3.18 -3.24
C THR A 66 13.00 3.88 -2.02
N ALA A 67 12.89 3.23 -0.85
CA ALA A 67 13.39 3.76 0.41
C ALA A 67 13.82 2.65 1.38
N GLN A 68 14.66 3.01 2.34
CA GLN A 68 14.96 2.17 3.47
C GLN A 68 13.89 2.34 4.55
N LEU A 69 13.23 1.25 4.92
CA LEU A 69 12.28 1.23 6.01
C LEU A 69 13.01 1.15 7.36
N GLN A 70 12.32 1.60 8.40
CA GLN A 70 12.70 1.37 9.79
C GLN A 70 11.53 0.76 10.54
N GLY A 71 11.82 -0.33 11.25
CA GLY A 71 10.80 -1.04 11.99
C GLY A 71 11.40 -1.94 13.06
N GLN A 72 10.53 -2.76 13.66
CA GLN A 72 10.91 -3.71 14.69
C GLN A 72 10.20 -5.04 14.46
N CYS A 73 10.94 -6.13 14.60
CA CYS A 73 10.36 -7.48 14.53
C CYS A 73 9.39 -7.69 15.70
N VAL A 74 8.14 -8.08 15.42
CA VAL A 74 7.13 -8.32 16.46
C VAL A 74 7.42 -9.53 17.34
N ARG A 75 8.31 -10.45 16.90
CA ARG A 75 8.65 -11.66 17.65
C ARG A 75 9.85 -11.49 18.56
N CYS A 76 10.95 -10.96 18.05
CA CYS A 76 12.20 -10.86 18.78
C CYS A 76 12.62 -9.42 19.12
N LEU A 77 11.82 -8.43 18.74
CA LEU A 77 11.99 -7.01 19.00
C LEU A 77 13.30 -6.40 18.44
N ARG A 78 13.98 -7.10 17.55
CA ARG A 78 15.16 -6.55 16.87
C ARG A 78 14.77 -5.53 15.82
N PRO A 79 15.62 -4.50 15.60
CA PRO A 79 15.39 -3.53 14.54
C PRO A 79 15.42 -4.19 13.16
N LEU A 80 14.54 -3.73 12.27
CA LEU A 80 14.44 -4.11 10.87
C LEU A 80 14.69 -2.89 10.01
N THR A 81 15.55 -3.04 9.00
CA THR A 81 15.89 -1.95 8.05
C THR A 81 15.91 -2.47 6.61
N PRO A 82 14.83 -3.09 6.12
CA PRO A 82 14.77 -3.53 4.73
C PRO A 82 14.68 -2.33 3.79
N THR A 83 15.12 -2.53 2.54
CA THR A 83 14.84 -1.61 1.44
C THR A 83 13.63 -2.13 0.70
N GLU A 84 12.64 -1.28 0.48
CA GLU A 84 11.40 -1.64 -0.21
C GLU A 84 11.11 -0.69 -1.35
N THR A 85 10.36 -1.19 -2.33
CA THR A 85 9.88 -0.42 -3.47
C THR A 85 8.36 -0.46 -3.48
N LEU A 86 7.74 0.70 -3.36
CA LEU A 86 6.29 0.89 -3.46
C LEU A 86 5.96 1.37 -4.87
N THR A 87 4.85 0.92 -5.43
CA THR A 87 4.43 1.28 -6.79
C THR A 87 3.01 1.81 -6.77
N VAL A 88 2.78 2.97 -7.34
CA VAL A 88 1.46 3.60 -7.44
C VAL A 88 1.13 3.94 -8.89
N SER A 89 -0.15 3.88 -9.23
CA SER A 89 -0.69 4.35 -10.50
C SER A 89 -1.89 5.24 -10.20
N GLN A 90 -1.76 6.54 -10.48
CA GLN A 90 -2.75 7.54 -10.10
C GLN A 90 -3.08 8.45 -11.27
N VAL A 91 -4.38 8.70 -11.49
CA VAL A 91 -4.86 9.68 -12.45
C VAL A 91 -5.06 11.02 -11.74
N PHE A 92 -4.65 12.11 -12.37
CA PHE A 92 -4.87 13.48 -11.92
C PHE A 92 -5.68 14.25 -12.96
N SER A 93 -6.73 14.94 -12.52
CA SER A 93 -7.57 15.76 -13.39
C SER A 93 -7.00 17.18 -13.54
N GLY A 94 -7.00 17.70 -14.76
CA GLY A 94 -6.61 19.07 -15.06
C GLY A 94 -7.77 20.08 -15.02
N GLY A 95 -9.00 19.64 -14.77
CA GLY A 95 -10.19 20.50 -14.72
C GLY A 95 -11.47 19.76 -14.44
N ASP A 96 -12.56 20.50 -14.30
CA ASP A 96 -13.89 19.96 -13.97
C ASP A 96 -14.50 19.10 -15.09
N ASP A 97 -14.00 19.22 -16.31
CA ASP A 97 -14.45 18.47 -17.49
C ASP A 97 -13.76 17.09 -17.63
N PHE A 98 -12.88 16.74 -16.70
CA PHE A 98 -12.18 15.46 -16.71
C PHE A 98 -13.09 14.38 -16.11
N ILE A 99 -13.60 13.48 -16.98
CA ILE A 99 -14.49 12.37 -16.60
C ILE A 99 -15.73 12.84 -15.81
N THR A 100 -16.55 13.64 -16.42
CA THR A 100 -17.95 13.67 -16.04
C THR A 100 -18.59 12.40 -16.61
N GLY A 101 -18.71 11.33 -15.81
CA GLY A 101 -19.67 10.27 -16.10
C GLY A 101 -21.03 10.94 -16.30
N ASP A 102 -21.81 10.44 -17.31
CA ASP A 102 -23.16 10.94 -17.56
C ASP A 102 -23.93 11.03 -16.24
N ALA A 103 -24.46 12.22 -15.97
CA ALA A 103 -25.23 12.52 -14.77
C ALA A 103 -26.64 11.87 -14.76
N GLU A 104 -26.78 10.73 -15.38
CA GLU A 104 -28.03 9.98 -15.50
C GLU A 104 -27.95 8.63 -14.78
N ASP A 105 -27.70 8.64 -13.46
CA ASP A 105 -28.27 7.65 -12.51
C ASP A 105 -27.77 7.95 -11.09
N ASP A 106 -28.41 8.89 -10.44
CA ASP A 106 -28.17 9.30 -9.05
C ASP A 106 -28.54 8.24 -7.99
N ALA A 107 -28.70 6.99 -8.35
CA ALA A 107 -29.14 5.97 -7.39
C ALA A 107 -28.00 5.06 -6.90
N ASP A 108 -26.84 5.09 -7.52
CA ASP A 108 -25.69 4.23 -7.14
C ASP A 108 -24.34 4.92 -7.37
N ALA A 109 -24.27 6.22 -7.08
CA ALA A 109 -23.02 6.90 -6.92
C ALA A 109 -22.32 6.29 -5.71
N GLY A 110 -21.74 5.11 -5.93
CA GLY A 110 -20.72 4.56 -5.05
C GLY A 110 -19.71 5.66 -4.80
N SER A 111 -19.16 5.75 -3.61
CA SER A 111 -18.09 6.66 -3.23
C SER A 111 -16.96 6.57 -4.25
N GLY A 112 -17.12 7.24 -5.38
CA GLY A 112 -16.03 7.48 -6.31
C GLY A 112 -15.06 8.36 -5.57
N ASP A 113 -13.88 7.85 -5.26
CA ASP A 113 -12.81 8.66 -4.71
C ASP A 113 -12.64 9.86 -5.66
N ASP A 114 -12.72 11.06 -5.09
CA ASP A 114 -12.53 12.27 -5.87
C ASP A 114 -11.18 12.18 -6.58
N VAL A 115 -11.18 12.18 -7.89
CA VAL A 115 -9.95 12.16 -8.68
C VAL A 115 -9.10 13.36 -8.28
N PRO A 116 -7.87 13.17 -7.77
CA PRO A 116 -7.03 14.28 -7.36
C PRO A 116 -6.77 15.24 -8.52
N ARG A 117 -6.62 16.50 -8.17
CA ARG A 117 -6.46 17.58 -9.17
C ARG A 117 -5.01 17.99 -9.32
N ILE A 118 -4.67 18.39 -10.53
CA ILE A 118 -3.42 19.10 -10.81
C ILE A 118 -3.56 20.51 -10.22
N VAL A 119 -2.61 20.90 -9.37
CA VAL A 119 -2.57 22.22 -8.73
C VAL A 119 -1.28 22.94 -9.13
N ASP A 120 -1.37 24.14 -9.67
CA ASP A 120 -0.23 24.94 -10.11
C ASP A 120 0.74 24.19 -11.05
N ASP A 121 0.18 23.45 -12.01
CA ASP A 121 0.94 22.58 -12.93
C ASP A 121 1.77 21.49 -12.22
N THR A 122 1.42 21.12 -10.98
CA THR A 122 2.07 20.04 -10.22
C THR A 122 1.10 18.95 -9.78
N VAL A 123 1.64 17.75 -9.57
CA VAL A 123 0.95 16.62 -8.97
C VAL A 123 1.70 16.20 -7.70
N ASP A 124 0.97 15.81 -6.66
CA ASP A 124 1.50 15.32 -5.41
C ASP A 124 1.08 13.85 -5.21
N LEU A 125 2.07 12.98 -5.11
CA LEU A 125 1.90 11.52 -4.97
C LEU A 125 2.02 11.05 -3.50
N GLU A 126 2.27 11.96 -2.53
CA GLU A 126 2.52 11.56 -1.15
C GLU A 126 1.39 10.70 -0.59
N GLN A 127 0.13 11.16 -0.76
CA GLN A 127 -1.01 10.41 -0.25
C GLN A 127 -1.16 9.04 -0.91
N ALA A 128 -0.93 8.93 -2.21
CA ALA A 128 -0.98 7.66 -2.93
C ALA A 128 0.05 6.65 -2.36
N PHE A 129 1.26 7.12 -2.03
CA PHE A 129 2.26 6.27 -1.40
C PHE A 129 1.95 5.94 0.07
N VAL A 130 1.28 6.83 0.80
CA VAL A 130 0.78 6.53 2.16
C VAL A 130 -0.25 5.40 2.12
N ASP A 131 -1.19 5.46 1.19
CA ASP A 131 -2.23 4.44 1.01
C ASP A 131 -1.64 3.11 0.56
N GLU A 132 -0.73 3.14 -0.41
CA GLU A 132 -0.01 1.96 -0.91
C GLU A 132 0.82 1.28 0.19
N ALA A 133 1.54 2.06 0.99
CA ALA A 133 2.32 1.54 2.12
C ALA A 133 1.40 0.93 3.19
N GLY A 134 0.24 1.52 3.43
CA GLY A 134 -0.76 0.99 4.35
C GLY A 134 -1.34 -0.36 3.91
N LEU A 135 -1.41 -0.61 2.60
CA LEU A 135 -1.96 -1.84 2.02
C LEU A 135 -0.90 -2.95 1.87
N ASN A 136 0.34 -2.60 1.55
CA ASN A 136 1.36 -3.57 1.15
C ASN A 136 2.43 -3.85 2.21
N LEU A 137 2.71 -2.91 3.10
CA LEU A 137 3.67 -3.17 4.18
C LEU A 137 3.03 -4.02 5.29
N PRO A 138 3.80 -4.95 5.88
CA PRO A 138 3.26 -5.83 6.91
C PRO A 138 2.98 -5.07 8.22
N PHE A 139 1.77 -5.22 8.78
CA PHE A 139 1.43 -4.71 10.11
C PHE A 139 2.23 -5.41 11.22
N ASN A 140 2.61 -6.67 11.01
CA ASN A 140 3.37 -7.49 11.94
C ASN A 140 4.69 -7.94 11.30
N PRO A 141 5.68 -7.05 11.12
CA PRO A 141 6.93 -7.40 10.47
C PRO A 141 7.74 -8.37 11.31
N THR A 142 8.41 -9.31 10.64
CA THR A 142 9.27 -10.30 11.27
C THR A 142 10.62 -10.35 10.57
N CYS A 143 11.63 -10.89 11.26
CA CYS A 143 12.92 -11.16 10.63
C CYS A 143 12.74 -12.12 9.45
N GLN A 144 13.53 -11.91 8.41
CA GLN A 144 13.60 -12.82 7.27
C GLN A 144 15.03 -13.36 7.14
N PRO A 145 15.21 -14.69 6.91
CA PRO A 145 14.14 -15.70 6.81
C PRO A 145 13.50 -16.08 8.16
N GLU A 146 14.23 -15.97 9.27
CA GLU A 146 13.77 -16.32 10.62
C GLU A 146 14.46 -15.47 11.68
N CYS A 147 13.87 -15.42 12.89
CA CYS A 147 14.54 -14.78 14.02
C CYS A 147 15.79 -15.60 14.39
N PRO A 148 16.90 -14.92 14.76
CA PRO A 148 18.11 -15.60 15.19
C PRO A 148 17.85 -16.54 16.39
N GLU A 149 18.57 -17.69 16.43
CA GLU A 149 18.41 -18.71 17.50
C GLU A 149 18.69 -18.18 18.90
N ASP A 150 19.53 -17.13 19.01
CA ASP A 150 19.85 -16.46 20.27
C ASP A 150 18.79 -15.43 20.71
N SER A 151 17.71 -15.27 19.94
CA SER A 151 16.60 -14.42 20.34
C SER A 151 15.76 -15.12 21.40
N GLU A 152 15.47 -14.43 22.51
CA GLU A 152 14.53 -14.88 23.55
C GLU A 152 13.08 -14.79 23.04
N VAL A 153 12.76 -15.54 22.00
CA VAL A 153 11.38 -15.63 21.49
C VAL A 153 10.64 -16.59 22.40
N PRO A 154 9.57 -16.16 23.09
CA PRO A 154 8.76 -17.08 23.88
C PRO A 154 8.22 -18.21 22.99
N ALA A 155 8.19 -19.43 23.52
CA ALA A 155 7.50 -20.52 22.84
C ALA A 155 6.04 -20.15 22.62
N PRO A 156 5.43 -20.48 21.44
CA PRO A 156 4.03 -20.17 21.21
C PRO A 156 3.17 -20.84 22.28
N ASP A 157 2.33 -20.02 22.94
CA ASP A 157 1.34 -20.54 23.88
C ASP A 157 0.35 -21.44 23.13
N GLY A 158 0.17 -22.66 23.58
CA GLY A 158 -0.90 -23.53 23.08
C GLY A 158 -0.46 -24.63 22.12
N ILE A 159 0.83 -24.96 22.00
CA ILE A 159 1.22 -26.29 21.54
C ILE A 159 0.99 -27.23 22.75
N SER A 160 -0.24 -27.71 22.92
CA SER A 160 -0.46 -28.86 23.79
C SER A 160 -0.02 -30.08 23.02
N GLU A 161 0.99 -30.80 23.54
CA GLU A 161 1.40 -32.13 23.02
C GLU A 161 0.28 -33.19 23.16
N GLU A 162 -0.84 -32.83 23.74
CA GLU A 162 -2.04 -33.66 23.78
C GLU A 162 -3.04 -33.14 22.76
N GLU A 163 -3.11 -33.77 21.58
CA GLU A 163 -4.31 -33.81 20.75
C GLU A 163 -5.46 -34.40 21.57
N THR A 164 -6.00 -33.61 22.47
CA THR A 164 -7.30 -33.97 23.05
C THR A 164 -8.33 -33.58 22.00
N ASP A 165 -9.02 -34.58 21.46
CA ASP A 165 -10.23 -34.52 20.63
C ASP A 165 -11.39 -33.77 21.35
N ARG A 166 -11.07 -32.65 22.02
CA ARG A 166 -12.05 -31.80 22.69
C ARG A 166 -12.54 -30.76 21.68
N VAL A 167 -13.60 -31.12 21.01
CA VAL A 167 -14.37 -30.13 20.23
C VAL A 167 -14.78 -29.00 21.19
N ASP A 168 -14.37 -27.78 20.87
CA ASP A 168 -14.78 -26.60 21.63
C ASP A 168 -16.33 -26.61 21.74
N PRO A 169 -16.91 -26.51 22.95
CA PRO A 169 -18.37 -26.57 23.16
C PRO A 169 -19.15 -25.56 22.30
N ARG A 170 -18.50 -24.45 21.87
CA ARG A 170 -19.09 -23.48 20.96
C ARG A 170 -19.32 -24.02 19.56
N TRP A 171 -18.54 -25.02 19.15
CA TRP A 171 -18.59 -25.64 17.81
C TRP A 171 -19.32 -26.98 17.84
N ALA A 172 -19.68 -27.53 19.01
CA ALA A 172 -20.37 -28.80 19.15
C ALA A 172 -21.68 -28.89 18.35
N GLY A 173 -22.31 -27.75 18.11
CA GLY A 173 -23.52 -27.67 17.27
C GLY A 173 -23.27 -27.92 15.76
N LEU A 174 -22.02 -27.90 15.29
CA LEU A 174 -21.66 -28.11 13.89
C LEU A 174 -21.42 -29.58 13.55
N GLU A 175 -21.26 -30.47 14.53
CA GLU A 175 -21.08 -31.93 14.29
C GLU A 175 -22.25 -32.52 13.46
N LYS A 176 -23.47 -32.01 13.63
CA LYS A 176 -24.64 -32.43 12.86
C LYS A 176 -24.54 -32.17 11.35
N PHE A 177 -23.64 -31.25 10.93
CA PHE A 177 -23.41 -30.94 9.50
C PHE A 177 -22.29 -31.80 8.89
N LEU A 178 -21.46 -32.46 9.71
CA LEU A 178 -20.40 -33.35 9.26
C LEU A 178 -20.90 -34.77 8.94
N GLY A 179 -22.12 -35.13 9.40
CA GLY A 179 -22.69 -36.49 9.33
C GLY A 179 -23.52 -36.82 8.10
N ASP A 180 -23.89 -35.88 7.20
CA ASP A 180 -24.81 -36.11 6.08
C ASP A 180 -24.15 -36.20 4.70
N GLY A 181 -22.83 -36.42 4.62
CA GLY A 181 -22.09 -36.41 3.34
C GLY A 181 -21.87 -37.75 2.65
N ASP A 182 -22.33 -38.91 3.20
CA ASP A 182 -22.09 -40.21 2.55
C ASP A 182 -23.27 -41.17 2.62
N SER A 183 -24.31 -40.92 1.84
CA SER A 183 -25.26 -41.97 1.41
C SER A 183 -25.93 -41.61 0.12
N GLY A 184 -25.32 -41.99 -1.00
CA GLY A 184 -26.04 -41.88 -2.31
C GLY A 184 -25.22 -42.21 -3.53
N SER A 185 -24.65 -43.40 -3.60
CA SER A 185 -24.39 -43.97 -4.93
C SER A 185 -24.63 -45.47 -4.89
N LYS A 186 -25.76 -45.83 -5.46
CA LYS A 186 -25.98 -47.18 -6.02
C LYS A 186 -26.81 -47.04 -7.31
#